data_c2c6db4d9f5aac4f526845863391d9d7
#
_entry.id   c2c6db4d9f5aac4f526845863391d9d7
#
_cell.length_a   1.000
_cell.length_b   1.000
_cell.length_c   1.000
_cell.angle_alpha   90.00
_cell.angle_beta   90.00
_cell.angle_gamma   90.00
#
_symmetry.space_group_name_H-M   'P 1'
#
loop_
_entity.id
_entity.type
_entity.pdbx_description
1 polymer ?
#
loop_
_entity_poly.entity_id
_entity_poly.type
_entity_poly.pdbx_seq_one_letter_code
_entity_poly.pdbx_strand_id
1 'polypeptide(L)' 'MNDTAKVFLEGGPDDLPERVVPAPSPGPDVKIKLRGGYEHFRPTTRQANTPEGALPVYEWWERTEIAE' A
#
# COMPACT_ATOMS: atom_id res chain seq x y z
N MET A 1 -11.40 -2.93 -19.98
CA MET A 1 -11.50 -2.45 -19.24
C MET A 1 -10.74 -2.62 -18.13
N ASN A 2 -10.31 -2.03 -17.48
CA ASN A 2 -9.49 -2.11 -16.59
C ASN A 2 -9.98 -1.99 -15.40
N ASP A 3 -10.40 -2.86 -14.74
CA ASP A 3 -10.88 -2.80 -13.50
C ASP A 3 -9.81 -3.06 -12.55
N THR A 4 -8.81 -2.29 -12.53
CA THR A 4 -7.72 -2.47 -11.58
C THR A 4 -8.23 -2.16 -10.20
N ALA A 5 -8.25 -3.13 -9.36
CA ALA A 5 -8.63 -2.92 -7.97
C ALA A 5 -7.57 -2.08 -7.29
N LYS A 6 -7.96 -1.26 -6.33
CA LYS A 6 -7.03 -0.41 -5.59
C LYS A 6 -7.16 -0.65 -4.11
N VAL A 7 -6.14 -0.28 -3.37
CA VAL A 7 -6.11 -0.41 -1.91
C VAL A 7 -5.64 0.89 -1.30
N PHE A 8 -5.96 1.09 -0.03
CA PHE A 8 -5.56 2.29 0.70
C PHE A 8 -4.44 1.92 1.67
N LEU A 9 -3.34 2.67 1.66
CA LEU A 9 -2.19 2.41 2.51
C LEU A 9 -2.27 3.27 3.77
N GLU A 10 -2.20 2.62 4.93
CA GLU A 10 -2.33 3.30 6.19
C GLU A 10 -1.05 3.16 6.99
N GLY A 11 -0.63 4.21 7.62
CA GLY A 11 0.56 4.17 8.47
C GLY A 11 1.83 4.37 7.67
N GLY A 12 2.94 4.14 8.31
CA GLY A 12 4.23 4.33 7.68
C GLY A 12 4.61 5.80 7.61
N PRO A 13 5.56 6.12 6.72
CA PRO A 13 6.06 7.49 6.66
C PRO A 13 5.01 8.46 6.08
N ASP A 14 5.05 9.68 6.57
CA ASP A 14 4.09 10.67 6.13
C ASP A 14 4.35 11.11 4.71
N ASP A 15 5.54 10.89 4.18
CA ASP A 15 5.88 11.37 2.86
C ASP A 15 5.71 10.31 1.79
N LEU A 16 4.86 9.34 2.00
CA LEU A 16 4.54 8.41 0.94
C LEU A 16 3.96 9.20 -0.23
N PRO A 17 4.37 8.87 -1.45
CA PRO A 17 3.88 9.62 -2.61
C PRO A 17 2.39 9.43 -2.86
N GLU A 18 1.86 8.27 -2.54
CA GLU A 18 0.45 8.01 -2.73
C GLU A 18 -0.06 7.06 -1.68
N ARG A 19 -1.32 7.20 -1.32
CA ARG A 19 -1.94 6.30 -0.35
C ARG A 19 -2.94 5.36 -1.02
N VAL A 20 -3.37 5.66 -2.23
CA VAL A 20 -4.27 4.80 -2.96
C VAL A 20 -3.47 4.26 -4.14
N VAL A 21 -3.25 2.95 -4.16
CA VAL A 21 -2.40 2.34 -5.17
C VAL A 21 -3.08 1.09 -5.70
N PRO A 22 -2.68 0.59 -6.85
CA PRO A 22 -3.25 -0.65 -7.37
C PRO A 22 -2.99 -1.80 -6.42
N ALA A 23 -3.94 -2.70 -6.30
CA ALA A 23 -3.77 -3.86 -5.46
C ALA A 23 -2.66 -4.75 -6.01
N PRO A 24 -1.90 -5.40 -5.14
CA PRO A 24 -0.82 -6.24 -5.62
C PRO A 24 -1.37 -7.49 -6.30
N SER A 25 -0.64 -7.98 -7.27
CA SER A 25 -1.03 -9.17 -7.95
C SER A 25 0.19 -9.76 -8.63
N PRO A 26 0.61 -10.95 -8.22
CA PRO A 26 0.00 -11.77 -7.17
C PRO A 26 0.59 -11.40 -5.83
N GLY A 27 0.02 -11.86 -4.79
CA GLY A 27 0.57 -11.71 -3.46
C GLY A 27 -0.20 -10.75 -2.62
N PRO A 28 -0.14 -10.95 -1.32
CA PRO A 28 -0.93 -10.12 -0.40
C PRO A 28 -0.26 -8.83 0.03
N ASP A 29 1.06 -8.69 -0.16
CA ASP A 29 1.74 -7.54 0.36
C ASP A 29 1.95 -6.47 -0.67
N VAL A 30 1.90 -5.22 -0.25
CA VAL A 30 2.24 -4.09 -1.10
C VAL A 30 3.60 -3.59 -0.66
N LYS A 31 4.50 -3.35 -1.62
CA LYS A 31 5.80 -2.78 -1.34
C LYS A 31 5.93 -1.48 -2.10
N ILE A 32 6.29 -0.42 -1.39
CA ILE A 32 6.48 0.90 -2.00
C ILE A 32 7.93 1.29 -1.87
N LYS A 33 8.60 1.50 -2.97
CA LYS A 33 10.01 1.88 -2.92
C LYS A 33 10.10 3.35 -2.52
N LEU A 34 10.89 3.63 -1.48
CA LEU A 34 11.00 4.98 -0.98
C LEU A 34 12.33 5.17 -0.30
N ARG A 35 13.10 6.13 -0.80
CA ARG A 35 14.36 6.49 -0.14
C ARG A 35 15.30 5.33 0.13
N GLY A 36 15.61 4.55 -0.86
CA GLY A 36 16.59 3.49 -0.74
C GLY A 36 16.11 2.26 0.03
N GLY A 37 14.81 2.12 0.15
CA GLY A 37 14.25 0.96 0.84
C GLY A 37 12.87 0.68 0.36
N TYR A 38 12.18 -0.26 1.01
CA TYR A 38 10.81 -0.57 0.68
C TYR A 38 9.97 -0.48 1.96
N GLU A 39 8.84 0.20 1.84
CA GLU A 39 7.86 0.24 2.91
C GLU A 39 6.87 -0.87 2.63
N HIS A 40 6.66 -1.74 3.58
CA HIS A 40 5.81 -2.92 3.39
C HIS A 40 4.47 -2.73 4.07
N PHE A 41 3.41 -3.03 3.33
CA PHE A 41 2.04 -2.92 3.85
C PHE A 41 1.36 -4.28 3.67
N ARG A 42 0.55 -4.66 4.61
CA ARG A 42 -0.14 -5.96 4.54
C ARG A 42 -1.64 -5.75 4.70
N PRO A 43 -2.44 -6.67 4.18
CA PRO A 43 -3.89 -6.48 4.21
C PRO A 43 -4.47 -6.54 5.62
N THR A 44 -5.56 -5.84 5.81
CA THR A 44 -6.32 -5.90 7.07
C THR A 44 -7.76 -6.21 6.71
N THR A 45 -8.61 -6.31 7.71
CA THR A 45 -10.03 -6.53 7.45
C THR A 45 -10.78 -5.21 7.40
N ARG A 46 -10.07 -4.07 7.50
CA ARG A 46 -10.73 -2.78 7.52
C ARG A 46 -10.86 -2.22 6.12
N GLN A 47 -11.72 -1.26 5.95
CA GLN A 47 -11.88 -0.57 4.69
C GLN A 47 -11.89 0.92 4.94
N ALA A 48 -11.45 1.70 3.98
CA ALA A 48 -11.43 3.13 4.07
C ALA A 48 -12.33 3.71 3.01
N ASN A 49 -13.07 4.77 3.36
CA ASN A 49 -13.90 5.44 2.41
C ASN A 49 -13.05 6.49 1.72
N THR A 50 -12.91 6.37 0.42
CA THR A 50 -12.11 7.30 -0.36
C THR A 50 -12.96 7.86 -1.48
N PRO A 51 -12.48 8.88 -2.18
CA PRO A 51 -13.22 9.37 -3.35
C PRO A 51 -13.43 8.29 -4.40
N GLU A 52 -12.65 7.22 -4.35
CA GLU A 52 -12.80 6.14 -5.28
C GLU A 52 -13.67 5.02 -4.73
N GLY A 53 -14.29 5.23 -3.60
CA GLY A 53 -15.14 4.22 -2.98
C GLY A 53 -14.51 3.59 -1.76
N ALA A 54 -15.11 2.55 -1.24
CA ALA A 54 -14.57 1.85 -0.08
C ALA A 54 -13.47 0.93 -0.56
N LEU A 55 -12.27 1.11 -0.06
CA LEU A 55 -11.11 0.33 -0.48
C LEU A 55 -10.56 -0.45 0.70
N PRO A 56 -10.02 -1.64 0.46
CA PRO A 56 -9.37 -2.39 1.52
C PRO A 56 -8.20 -1.60 2.07
N VAL A 57 -7.98 -1.68 3.37
CA VAL A 57 -6.87 -1.00 4.01
C VAL A 57 -5.73 -1.96 4.16
N TYR A 58 -4.54 -1.54 3.70
CA TYR A 58 -3.31 -2.28 3.92
C TYR A 58 -2.52 -1.44 4.91
N GLU A 59 -2.05 -2.05 5.97
CA GLU A 59 -1.35 -1.30 7.01
C GLU A 59 0.14 -1.52 6.91
N TRP A 60 0.91 -0.47 7.20
CA TRP A 60 2.36 -0.55 7.20
C TRP A 60 2.80 -1.47 8.33
N TRP A 61 3.80 -2.31 8.06
CA TRP A 61 4.28 -3.17 9.12
C TRP A 61 5.80 -3.23 9.18
N GLU A 62 6.50 -2.90 8.14
CA GLU A 62 7.96 -2.86 8.27
C GLU A 62 8.59 -2.14 7.09
N ARG A 63 9.81 -1.72 7.28
CA ARG A 63 10.61 -1.14 6.23
C ARG A 63 11.84 -1.99 6.07
N THR A 64 12.23 -2.32 4.84
CA THR A 64 13.47 -3.02 4.57
C THR A 64 14.34 -2.12 3.73
N GLU A 65 15.65 -2.16 3.96
CA GLU A 65 16.57 -1.32 3.23
C GLU A 65 17.12 -2.08 2.04
N ILE A 66 17.40 -1.38 0.96
CA ILE A 66 18.00 -1.99 -0.19
C ILE A 66 19.49 -2.04 0.07
N ALA A 67 20.06 -3.25 0.02
CA ALA A 67 21.49 -3.39 0.26
C ALA A 67 22.23 -2.91 -0.97
N GLU A 68 23.28 -2.17 -0.78
CA GLU A 68 24.04 -1.67 -1.87
C GLU A 68 25.39 -2.30 -1.93
#